data_c9ff7dc47edcce28999a40b31ef372ab
#
_entry.id   c9ff7dc47edcce28999a40b31ef372ab
#
_cell.length_a   1.000
_cell.length_b   1.000
_cell.length_c   1.000
_cell.angle_alpha   90.00
_cell.angle_beta   90.00
_cell.angle_gamma   90.00
#
_symmetry.space_group_name_H-M   'P 1'
#
loop_
_entity.id
_entity.type
_entity.pdbx_description
1 polymer ?
#
loop_
_entity_poly.entity_id
_entity_poly.type
_entity_poly.pdbx_seq_one_letter_code
_entity_poly.pdbx_strand_id
1 'polypeptide(L)'
;MQQAIRFWLDSYAHGYFVRWAVVAEGTPVGTVECFHRVAEDAYGGCALLRIDLRADMETAAVNGECLDLLLPHLKALFHADRAAIKAPPVAAERIAALKARGFTPGDAPLIGQDGTCYGDYWMRPL
;
A
#
# COMPACT_ATOMS: atom_id res chain seq x y z
N MET A 1 2.00 -4.85 22.35
CA MET A 1 2.98 -3.77 22.33
C MET A 1 3.20 -3.31 20.89
N GLN A 2 3.04 -2.03 20.66
CA GLN A 2 3.27 -1.47 19.33
C GLN A 2 4.76 -1.30 19.08
N GLN A 3 5.19 -1.59 17.88
CA GLN A 3 6.55 -1.31 17.45
C GLN A 3 6.64 0.12 16.92
N ALA A 4 7.78 0.78 17.16
CA ALA A 4 8.00 2.11 16.64
C ALA A 4 8.39 2.01 15.15
N ILE A 5 7.42 2.25 14.27
CA ILE A 5 7.63 2.23 12.83
C ILE A 5 7.86 3.64 12.33
N ARG A 6 8.88 3.81 11.51
CA ARG A 6 9.19 5.07 10.86
C ARG A 6 9.40 4.84 9.37
N PHE A 7 9.05 5.84 8.59
CA PHE A 7 9.33 5.86 7.17
C PHE A 7 10.49 6.78 6.89
N TRP A 8 11.45 6.27 6.12
CA TRP A 8 12.56 7.06 5.60
C TRP A 8 12.41 7.13 4.11
N LEU A 9 12.54 8.32 3.55
CA LEU A 9 12.50 8.50 2.11
C LEU A 9 13.69 7.75 1.49
N ASP A 10 13.39 6.69 0.76
CA ASP A 10 14.41 5.84 0.12
C ASP A 10 14.72 6.34 -1.27
N SER A 11 13.68 6.64 -2.05
CA SER A 11 13.85 7.20 -3.38
C SER A 11 12.66 8.08 -3.76
N TYR A 12 12.91 9.05 -4.61
CA TYR A 12 11.90 9.95 -5.14
C TYR A 12 12.17 10.16 -6.62
N ALA A 13 11.36 9.52 -7.46
CA ALA A 13 11.54 9.60 -8.92
C ALA A 13 10.93 10.86 -9.51
N HIS A 14 9.72 11.20 -9.13
CA HIS A 14 8.99 12.40 -9.51
C HIS A 14 7.73 12.53 -8.64
N GLY A 15 6.96 13.60 -8.76
CA GLY A 15 5.82 13.89 -7.89
C GLY A 15 4.72 12.85 -7.82
N TYR A 16 4.77 11.77 -8.59
CA TYR A 16 3.75 10.74 -8.66
C TYR A 16 4.20 9.37 -8.16
N PHE A 17 5.47 9.23 -7.79
CA PHE A 17 6.03 7.99 -7.28
C PHE A 17 6.95 8.28 -6.11
N VAL A 18 6.72 7.60 -4.98
CA VAL A 18 7.56 7.71 -3.80
C VAL A 18 7.81 6.33 -3.22
N ARG A 19 9.03 6.11 -2.76
CA ARG A 19 9.42 4.89 -2.07
C ARG A 19 10.01 5.24 -0.71
N TRP A 20 9.55 4.56 0.34
CA TRP A 20 10.04 4.72 1.71
C TRP A 20 10.64 3.43 2.22
N ALA A 21 11.70 3.52 2.99
CA ALA A 21 12.15 2.41 3.82
C ALA A 21 11.31 2.38 5.09
N VAL A 22 10.86 1.18 5.48
CA VAL A 22 10.17 0.96 6.76
C VAL A 22 11.24 0.59 7.79
N VAL A 23 11.31 1.35 8.87
CA VAL A 23 12.34 1.17 9.90
C VAL A 23 11.65 0.88 11.23
N ALA A 24 12.01 -0.25 11.85
CA ALA A 24 11.53 -0.64 13.18
C ALA A 24 12.72 -0.68 14.13
N GLU A 25 12.67 0.12 15.20
CA GLU A 25 13.73 0.20 16.21
C GLU A 25 15.12 0.41 15.62
N GLY A 26 15.20 1.28 14.61
CA GLY A 26 16.46 1.60 13.92
C GLY A 26 16.90 0.60 12.87
N THR A 27 16.15 -0.48 12.64
CA THR A 27 16.48 -1.53 11.67
C THR A 27 15.53 -1.47 10.48
N PRO A 28 16.06 -1.42 9.23
CA PRO A 28 15.20 -1.53 8.06
C PRO A 28 14.53 -2.91 7.99
N VAL A 29 13.21 -2.93 7.84
CA VAL A 29 12.41 -4.16 7.84
C VAL A 29 11.55 -4.32 6.61
N GLY A 30 11.58 -3.35 5.70
CA GLY A 30 10.80 -3.44 4.47
C GLY A 30 10.77 -2.13 3.71
N THR A 31 9.92 -2.10 2.69
CA THR A 31 9.72 -0.91 1.87
C THR A 31 8.23 -0.69 1.62
N VAL A 32 7.87 0.57 1.39
CA VAL A 32 6.55 0.97 0.92
C VAL A 32 6.74 1.82 -0.33
N GLU A 33 6.02 1.47 -1.38
CA GLU A 33 5.96 2.26 -2.60
C GLU A 33 4.54 2.74 -2.81
N CYS A 34 4.39 3.95 -3.33
CA CYS A 34 3.10 4.48 -3.73
C CYS A 34 3.24 5.35 -4.96
N PHE A 35 2.29 5.22 -5.88
CA PHE A 35 2.23 6.07 -7.06
C PHE A 35 0.79 6.33 -7.47
N HIS A 36 0.58 7.42 -8.20
CA HIS A 36 -0.69 7.71 -8.85
C HIS A 36 -0.80 6.86 -10.10
N ARG A 37 -1.78 5.95 -10.12
CA ARG A 37 -1.96 5.06 -11.26
C ARG A 37 -2.67 5.78 -12.40
N VAL A 38 -2.02 5.80 -13.56
CA VAL A 38 -2.61 6.30 -14.79
C VAL A 38 -2.92 5.11 -15.69
N ALA A 39 -4.19 4.70 -15.73
CA ALA A 39 -4.64 3.58 -16.54
C ALA A 39 -6.14 3.67 -16.76
N GLU A 40 -6.63 3.02 -17.81
CA GLU A 40 -8.06 2.97 -18.12
C GLU A 40 -8.68 1.67 -17.57
N ASP A 41 -8.53 1.44 -16.28
CA ASP A 41 -9.14 0.31 -15.59
C ASP A 41 -9.80 0.77 -14.28
N ALA A 42 -10.34 -0.18 -13.52
CA ALA A 42 -11.05 0.12 -12.26
C ALA A 42 -10.17 0.82 -11.23
N TYR A 43 -8.86 0.78 -11.38
CA TYR A 43 -7.88 1.34 -10.44
C TYR A 43 -7.21 2.61 -10.96
N GLY A 44 -7.61 3.10 -12.12
CA GLY A 44 -7.11 4.36 -12.65
C GLY A 44 -7.45 5.52 -11.73
N GLY A 45 -6.47 6.38 -11.45
CA GLY A 45 -6.62 7.49 -10.51
C GLY A 45 -6.42 7.12 -9.05
N CYS A 46 -6.18 5.84 -8.73
CA CYS A 46 -5.89 5.43 -7.36
C CYS A 46 -4.45 5.75 -6.95
N ALA A 47 -4.25 5.98 -5.65
CA ALA A 47 -2.95 5.84 -5.05
C ALA A 47 -2.69 4.33 -4.89
N LEU A 48 -1.81 3.79 -5.71
CA LEU A 48 -1.50 2.36 -5.69
C LEU A 48 -0.34 2.11 -4.75
N LEU A 49 -0.62 1.32 -3.70
CA LEU A 49 0.34 1.02 -2.64
C LEU A 49 0.96 -0.35 -2.85
N ARG A 50 2.23 -0.45 -2.50
CA ARG A 50 2.92 -1.73 -2.38
C ARG A 50 3.69 -1.74 -1.07
N ILE A 51 3.39 -2.70 -0.20
CA ILE A 51 4.06 -2.88 1.09
C ILE A 51 4.80 -4.21 1.04
N ASP A 52 6.12 -4.16 1.17
CA ASP A 52 6.97 -5.34 1.23
C ASP A 52 7.69 -5.35 2.58
N LEU A 53 7.34 -6.30 3.44
CA LEU A 53 7.91 -6.43 4.77
C LEU A 53 8.68 -7.73 4.90
N ARG A 54 9.73 -7.71 5.73
CA ARG A 54 10.43 -8.93 6.15
C ARG A 54 9.40 -9.90 6.76
N ALA A 55 9.57 -11.21 6.53
CA ALA A 55 8.56 -12.20 6.87
C ALA A 55 8.12 -12.16 8.35
N ASP A 56 9.04 -11.91 9.27
CA ASP A 56 8.74 -11.82 10.70
C ASP A 56 8.02 -10.52 11.09
N MET A 57 7.98 -9.54 10.18
CA MET A 57 7.30 -8.26 10.37
C MET A 57 5.98 -8.18 9.60
N GLU A 58 5.62 -9.21 8.84
CA GLU A 58 4.36 -9.27 8.09
C GLU A 58 3.22 -9.66 9.04
N THR A 59 2.88 -8.75 9.93
CA THR A 59 1.83 -8.91 10.93
C THR A 59 0.74 -7.87 10.70
N ALA A 60 -0.46 -8.11 11.25
CA ALA A 60 -1.54 -7.15 11.20
C ALA A 60 -1.15 -5.83 11.88
N ALA A 61 -0.40 -5.91 12.98
CA ALA A 61 0.04 -4.72 13.71
C ALA A 61 0.97 -3.84 12.88
N VAL A 62 2.00 -4.43 12.25
CA VAL A 62 2.97 -3.67 11.45
C VAL A 62 2.34 -3.14 10.18
N ASN A 63 1.58 -3.96 9.46
CA ASN A 63 0.82 -3.49 8.29
C ASN A 63 -0.10 -2.34 8.67
N GLY A 64 -0.78 -2.45 9.80
CA GLY A 64 -1.67 -1.42 10.31
C GLY A 64 -0.96 -0.12 10.61
N GLU A 65 0.19 -0.16 11.25
CA GLU A 65 0.99 1.04 11.51
C GLU A 65 1.45 1.72 10.21
N CYS A 66 1.88 0.93 9.22
CA CYS A 66 2.23 1.46 7.90
C CYS A 66 1.06 2.19 7.26
N LEU A 67 -0.12 1.58 7.27
CA LEU A 67 -1.32 2.19 6.71
C LEU A 67 -1.72 3.46 7.46
N ASP A 68 -1.65 3.44 8.79
CA ASP A 68 -2.00 4.61 9.61
C ASP A 68 -1.07 5.80 9.36
N LEU A 69 0.20 5.53 9.03
CA LEU A 69 1.15 6.57 8.66
C LEU A 69 0.89 7.14 7.26
N LEU A 70 0.42 6.30 6.33
CA LEU A 70 0.26 6.68 4.92
C LEU A 70 -1.09 7.29 4.60
N LEU A 71 -2.18 6.66 5.04
CA LEU A 71 -3.52 6.99 4.57
C LEU A 71 -3.89 8.48 4.70
N PRO A 72 -3.53 9.19 5.80
CA PRO A 72 -3.88 10.60 5.91
C PRO A 72 -3.25 11.52 4.86
N HIS A 73 -2.19 11.06 4.19
CA HIS A 73 -1.40 11.87 3.27
C HIS A 73 -1.60 11.54 1.80
N LEU A 74 -2.21 10.39 1.48
CA LEU A 74 -2.27 9.89 0.11
C LEU A 74 -3.05 10.80 -0.83
N LYS A 75 -4.17 11.34 -0.37
CA LYS A 75 -4.99 12.22 -1.20
C LYS A 75 -4.22 13.44 -1.67
N ALA A 76 -3.52 14.10 -0.76
CA ALA A 76 -2.77 15.31 -1.07
C ALA A 76 -1.49 15.01 -1.87
N LEU A 77 -0.74 13.97 -1.47
CA LEU A 77 0.54 13.65 -2.10
C LEU A 77 0.39 13.12 -3.53
N PHE A 78 -0.65 12.34 -3.79
CA PHE A 78 -0.80 11.64 -5.07
C PHE A 78 -2.01 12.11 -5.87
N HIS A 79 -2.74 13.11 -5.39
CA HIS A 79 -3.95 13.63 -6.06
C HIS A 79 -4.94 12.52 -6.37
N ALA A 80 -5.13 11.61 -5.42
CA ALA A 80 -5.97 10.43 -5.57
C ALA A 80 -7.16 10.51 -4.61
N ASP A 81 -8.29 9.97 -5.05
CA ASP A 81 -9.51 9.88 -4.23
C ASP A 81 -9.74 8.48 -3.66
N ARG A 82 -8.92 7.51 -4.06
CA ARG A 82 -8.98 6.12 -3.61
C ARG A 82 -7.58 5.57 -3.42
N ALA A 83 -7.44 4.60 -2.53
CA ALA A 83 -6.22 3.82 -2.36
C ALA A 83 -6.47 2.37 -2.76
N ALA A 84 -5.49 1.73 -3.36
CA ALA A 84 -5.55 0.32 -3.73
C ALA A 84 -4.26 -0.38 -3.35
N ILE A 85 -4.36 -1.63 -2.91
CA ILE A 85 -3.21 -2.46 -2.51
C ILE A 85 -3.54 -3.93 -2.75
N LYS A 86 -2.54 -4.69 -3.18
CA LYS A 86 -2.69 -6.13 -3.39
C LYS A 86 -2.51 -6.89 -2.07
N ALA A 87 -3.45 -7.82 -1.81
CA ALA A 87 -3.34 -8.74 -0.69
C ALA A 87 -3.98 -10.07 -1.09
N PRO A 88 -3.17 -11.08 -1.48
CA PRO A 88 -3.70 -12.39 -1.84
C PRO A 88 -4.30 -13.10 -0.63
N PRO A 89 -5.20 -14.11 -0.85
CA PRO A 89 -5.91 -14.76 0.25
C PRO A 89 -5.01 -15.34 1.35
N VAL A 90 -3.78 -15.74 1.01
CA VAL A 90 -2.82 -16.28 1.98
C VAL A 90 -2.25 -15.21 2.92
N ALA A 91 -2.37 -13.93 2.56
CA ALA A 91 -1.86 -12.81 3.36
C ALA A 91 -2.86 -12.39 4.43
N ALA A 92 -3.22 -13.32 5.32
CA ALA A 92 -4.28 -13.12 6.33
C ALA A 92 -4.01 -11.93 7.24
N GLU A 93 -2.76 -11.70 7.64
CA GLU A 93 -2.37 -10.60 8.52
C GLU A 93 -2.55 -9.25 7.84
N ARG A 94 -2.15 -9.14 6.58
CA ARG A 94 -2.33 -7.92 5.78
C ARG A 94 -3.81 -7.65 5.56
N ILE A 95 -4.58 -8.67 5.21
CA ILE A 95 -6.03 -8.55 5.00
C ILE A 95 -6.72 -8.06 6.26
N ALA A 96 -6.35 -8.57 7.43
CA ALA A 96 -6.92 -8.11 8.70
C ALA A 96 -6.66 -6.61 8.93
N ALA A 97 -5.45 -6.15 8.64
CA ALA A 97 -5.10 -4.73 8.75
C ALA A 97 -5.91 -3.87 7.77
N LEU A 98 -6.08 -4.34 6.54
CA LEU A 98 -6.85 -3.64 5.51
C LEU A 98 -8.33 -3.54 5.87
N LYS A 99 -8.94 -4.64 6.31
CA LYS A 99 -10.35 -4.65 6.72
C LYS A 99 -10.60 -3.69 7.87
N ALA A 100 -9.71 -3.65 8.86
CA ALA A 100 -9.84 -2.76 10.00
C ALA A 100 -9.80 -1.29 9.59
N ARG A 101 -9.26 -0.97 8.41
CA ARG A 101 -9.12 0.40 7.90
C ARG A 101 -10.06 0.72 6.74
N GLY A 102 -11.10 -0.09 6.57
CA GLY A 102 -12.17 0.20 5.60
C GLY A 102 -11.89 -0.22 4.17
N PHE A 103 -10.84 -0.99 3.93
CA PHE A 103 -10.61 -1.56 2.61
C PHE A 103 -11.58 -2.71 2.34
N THR A 104 -12.01 -2.81 1.09
CA THR A 104 -12.86 -3.89 0.60
C THR A 104 -12.23 -4.53 -0.64
N PRO A 105 -12.55 -5.81 -0.94
CA PRO A 105 -12.05 -6.43 -2.15
C PRO A 105 -12.55 -5.71 -3.39
N GLY A 106 -11.63 -5.51 -4.37
CA GLY A 106 -12.01 -4.96 -5.67
C GLY A 106 -12.71 -6.00 -6.53
N ASP A 107 -13.64 -5.53 -7.36
CA ASP A 107 -14.45 -6.40 -8.22
C ASP A 107 -13.78 -6.73 -9.54
N ALA A 108 -12.74 -6.01 -9.91
CA ALA A 108 -12.11 -6.13 -11.22
C ALA A 108 -10.61 -6.41 -11.08
N PRO A 109 -9.99 -7.06 -12.09
CA PRO A 109 -8.54 -7.20 -12.12
C PRO A 109 -7.87 -5.88 -12.45
N LEU A 110 -6.63 -5.72 -11.98
CA LEU A 110 -5.76 -4.66 -12.44
C LEU A 110 -5.06 -5.14 -13.71
N ILE A 111 -5.04 -4.31 -14.74
CA ILE A 111 -4.41 -4.64 -16.01
C ILE A 111 -3.04 -3.97 -16.07
N GLY A 112 -1.98 -4.79 -16.16
CA GLY A 112 -0.62 -4.31 -16.29
C GLY A 112 -0.33 -3.73 -17.69
N GLN A 113 0.83 -3.08 -17.82
CA GLN A 113 1.23 -2.48 -19.11
C GLN A 113 1.39 -3.50 -20.22
N ASP A 114 1.73 -4.73 -19.86
CA ASP A 114 1.88 -5.86 -20.81
C ASP A 114 0.56 -6.59 -21.07
N GLY A 115 -0.55 -6.09 -20.56
CA GLY A 115 -1.87 -6.72 -20.69
C GLY A 115 -2.13 -7.83 -19.67
N THR A 116 -1.20 -8.11 -18.76
CA THR A 116 -1.38 -9.13 -17.73
C THR A 116 -2.41 -8.69 -16.71
N CYS A 117 -3.34 -9.60 -16.37
CA CYS A 117 -4.36 -9.35 -15.34
C CYS A 117 -3.84 -9.75 -13.98
N TYR A 118 -3.94 -8.85 -13.02
CA TYR A 118 -3.57 -9.08 -11.62
C TYR A 118 -4.80 -8.99 -10.74
N GLY A 119 -5.00 -10.00 -9.89
CA GLY A 119 -6.13 -10.04 -8.96
C GLY A 119 -5.73 -9.65 -7.53
N ASP A 120 -6.67 -9.88 -6.63
CA ASP A 120 -6.49 -9.75 -5.18
C ASP A 120 -6.20 -8.32 -4.73
N TYR A 121 -6.74 -7.33 -5.43
CA TYR A 121 -6.65 -5.93 -5.03
C TYR A 121 -7.76 -5.54 -4.08
N TRP A 122 -7.41 -4.75 -3.09
CA TRP A 122 -8.31 -4.17 -2.10
C TRP A 122 -8.31 -2.66 -2.26
N MET A 123 -9.47 -2.04 -2.08
CA MET A 123 -9.65 -0.59 -2.28
C MET A 123 -10.41 0.05 -1.14
N ARG A 124 -10.15 1.35 -0.97
CA ARG A 124 -10.98 2.21 -0.14
C ARG A 124 -10.98 3.65 -0.68
N PRO A 125 -12.04 4.44 -0.41
CA PRO A 125 -12.00 5.88 -0.68
C PRO A 125 -11.03 6.59 0.29
N LEU A 126 -10.49 7.68 -0.18
CA LEU A 126 -9.61 8.54 0.62
C LEU A 126 -10.32 9.80 1.12
#